data_4a3cdb3f49a1a45432c3f05f35f7b47c
#
_entry.id   4a3cdb3f49a1a45432c3f05f35f7b47c
#
_cell.length_a   1.000
_cell.length_b   1.000
_cell.length_c   1.000
_cell.angle_alpha   90.00
_cell.angle_beta   90.00
_cell.angle_gamma   90.00
#
_symmetry.space_group_name_H-M   'P 1'
#
loop_
_entity.id
_entity.type
_entity.pdbx_description
1 polymer ?
#
loop_
_entity_poly.entity_id
_entity_poly.type
_entity_poly.pdbx_seq_one_letter_code
_entity_poly.pdbx_strand_id
1 'polypeptide(L)'
;MAEALILDSEALNALAFASDRAVLAKRASAILRLAHDKRALVRVPSAVLAEVCRGVRYDSAVNHLLNNPGIRVAELTRGAAQQAGHLLAKLKLSSAHAVDAFVVATALQFDTAVIATGDPDDIRRLAAPFRRIAIFAL
;
A
#
# COMPACT_ATOMS: atom_id res chain seq x y z
N MET A 1 -4.73 -12.47 -13.34
CA MET A 1 -4.88 -11.05 -13.14
C MET A 1 -3.56 -10.35 -13.35
N ALA A 2 -3.53 -9.04 -13.34
CA ALA A 2 -2.36 -8.25 -13.69
C ALA A 2 -1.37 -8.11 -12.53
N GLU A 3 -0.24 -7.50 -12.83
CA GLU A 3 0.69 -6.98 -11.84
C GLU A 3 0.10 -5.73 -11.18
N ALA A 4 0.33 -5.57 -9.89
CA ALA A 4 -0.14 -4.42 -9.15
C ALA A 4 0.99 -3.72 -8.39
N LEU A 5 0.85 -2.41 -8.26
CA LEU A 5 1.60 -1.60 -7.29
C LEU A 5 0.66 -1.27 -6.15
N ILE A 6 1.04 -1.65 -4.94
CA ILE A 6 0.29 -1.39 -3.73
C ILE A 6 0.98 -0.28 -2.95
N LEU A 7 0.24 0.77 -2.62
CA LEU A 7 0.75 1.91 -1.87
C LEU A 7 0.35 1.75 -0.40
N ASP A 8 1.33 1.73 0.50
CA ASP A 8 1.04 1.77 1.93
C ASP A 8 0.81 3.21 2.41
N SER A 9 0.65 3.39 3.72
CA SER A 9 0.38 4.71 4.32
C SER A 9 1.46 5.72 4.01
N GLU A 10 2.73 5.34 4.10
CA GLU A 10 3.84 6.25 3.83
C GLU A 10 3.93 6.64 2.36
N ALA A 11 3.71 5.69 1.45
CA ALA A 11 3.71 5.97 0.02
C ALA A 11 2.57 6.92 -0.35
N LEU A 12 1.37 6.65 0.14
CA LEU A 12 0.21 7.50 -0.09
C LEU A 12 0.44 8.91 0.47
N ASN A 13 0.94 8.99 1.70
CA ASN A 13 1.21 10.24 2.38
C ASN A 13 2.27 11.07 1.63
N ALA A 14 3.33 10.42 1.16
CA ALA A 14 4.38 11.09 0.39
C ALA A 14 3.84 11.67 -0.93
N LEU A 15 2.94 10.97 -1.61
CA LEU A 15 2.32 11.47 -2.84
C LEU A 15 1.32 12.60 -2.56
N ALA A 16 0.52 12.48 -1.51
CA ALA A 16 -0.49 13.48 -1.16
C ALA A 16 0.13 14.77 -0.61
N PHE A 17 1.27 14.68 0.07
CA PHE A 17 1.97 15.81 0.70
C PHE A 17 3.40 15.93 0.21
N ALA A 18 3.56 16.00 -1.11
CA ALA A 18 4.87 15.98 -1.76
C ALA A 18 5.80 17.11 -1.32
N SER A 19 5.26 18.30 -1.00
CA SER A 19 6.05 19.45 -0.57
C SER A 19 6.67 19.24 0.82
N ASP A 20 6.00 18.49 1.69
CA ASP A 20 6.44 18.24 3.05
C ASP A 20 7.43 17.06 3.14
N ARG A 21 7.44 16.18 2.13
CA ARG A 21 8.22 14.95 2.12
C ARG A 21 8.91 14.76 0.77
N ALA A 22 9.69 15.76 0.35
CA ALA A 22 10.23 15.85 -1.00
C ALA A 22 11.03 14.61 -1.45
N VAL A 23 11.86 14.04 -0.58
CA VAL A 23 12.68 12.86 -0.91
C VAL A 23 11.79 11.62 -1.11
N LEU A 24 10.89 11.38 -0.16
CA LEU A 24 9.95 10.24 -0.26
C LEU A 24 8.99 10.40 -1.43
N ALA A 25 8.51 11.62 -1.66
CA ALA A 25 7.64 11.92 -2.79
C ALA A 25 8.32 11.63 -4.13
N LYS A 26 9.60 11.95 -4.25
CA LYS A 26 10.36 11.69 -5.47
C LYS A 26 10.48 10.20 -5.74
N ARG A 27 10.74 9.39 -4.72
CA ARG A 27 10.81 7.93 -4.83
C ARG A 27 9.45 7.33 -5.13
N ALA A 28 8.41 7.79 -4.43
CA ALA A 28 7.04 7.33 -4.66
C ALA A 28 6.56 7.66 -6.07
N SER A 29 6.87 8.86 -6.57
CA SER A 29 6.52 9.27 -7.93
C SER A 29 7.27 8.44 -8.98
N ALA A 30 8.53 8.08 -8.71
CA ALA A 30 9.32 7.26 -9.62
C ALA A 30 8.72 5.85 -9.78
N ILE A 31 8.34 5.20 -8.68
CA ILE A 31 7.74 3.87 -8.75
C ILE A 31 6.33 3.93 -9.37
N LEU A 32 5.58 4.99 -9.11
CA LEU A 32 4.27 5.20 -9.72
C LEU A 32 4.37 5.33 -11.24
N ARG A 33 5.36 6.09 -11.71
CA ARG A 33 5.63 6.25 -13.15
C ARG A 33 6.00 4.91 -13.79
N LEU A 34 6.86 4.15 -13.12
CA LEU A 34 7.26 2.83 -13.61
C LEU A 34 6.05 1.89 -13.72
N ALA A 35 5.17 1.91 -12.74
CA ALA A 35 3.93 1.13 -12.77
C ALA A 35 3.05 1.54 -13.95
N HIS A 36 2.91 2.84 -14.19
CA HIS A 36 2.16 3.37 -15.32
C HIS A 36 2.76 2.88 -16.66
N ASP A 37 4.08 2.96 -16.81
CA ASP A 37 4.76 2.55 -18.05
C ASP A 37 4.59 1.04 -18.30
N LYS A 38 4.56 0.24 -17.25
CA LYS A 38 4.33 -1.20 -17.33
C LYS A 38 2.85 -1.59 -17.41
N ARG A 39 1.95 -0.62 -17.34
CA ARG A 39 0.49 -0.83 -17.29
C ARG A 39 0.07 -1.67 -16.08
N ALA A 40 0.80 -1.57 -14.98
CA ALA A 40 0.41 -2.20 -13.73
C ALA A 40 -0.77 -1.46 -13.09
N LEU A 41 -1.58 -2.20 -12.35
CA LEU A 41 -2.68 -1.61 -11.59
C LEU A 41 -2.12 -0.96 -10.33
N VAL A 42 -2.56 0.26 -10.00
CA VAL A 42 -2.16 0.94 -8.77
C VAL A 42 -3.32 0.90 -7.80
N ARG A 43 -3.08 0.37 -6.60
CA ARG A 43 -4.12 0.18 -5.58
C ARG A 43 -3.67 0.70 -4.23
N VAL A 44 -4.60 1.34 -3.54
CA VAL A 44 -4.46 1.75 -2.14
C VAL A 44 -5.42 0.90 -1.32
N PRO A 45 -4.92 0.05 -0.42
CA PRO A 45 -5.83 -0.68 0.47
C PRO A 45 -6.68 0.30 1.29
N SER A 46 -7.98 0.08 1.38
CA SER A 46 -8.87 1.01 2.08
C SER A 46 -8.47 1.22 3.55
N ALA A 47 -7.92 0.20 4.20
CA ALA A 47 -7.46 0.30 5.59
C ALA A 47 -6.35 1.34 5.78
N VAL A 48 -5.54 1.58 4.74
CA VAL A 48 -4.48 2.60 4.76
C VAL A 48 -5.05 4.00 4.97
N LEU A 49 -6.27 4.25 4.47
CA LEU A 49 -6.93 5.54 4.62
C LEU A 49 -7.15 5.92 6.09
N ALA A 50 -7.34 4.92 6.97
CA ALA A 50 -7.51 5.16 8.40
C ALA A 50 -6.26 5.77 9.04
N GLU A 51 -5.09 5.50 8.49
CA GLU A 51 -3.84 6.07 8.99
C GLU A 51 -3.53 7.45 8.40
N VAL A 52 -3.99 7.72 7.19
CA VAL A 52 -3.64 8.95 6.45
C VAL A 52 -4.73 10.02 6.55
N CYS A 53 -6.00 9.63 6.54
CA CYS A 53 -7.14 10.56 6.58
C CYS A 53 -7.42 10.99 8.03
N ARG A 54 -6.66 11.97 8.49
CA ARG A 54 -6.68 12.45 9.90
C ARG A 54 -7.29 13.84 10.01
N GLY A 55 -8.37 14.10 9.29
CA GLY A 55 -9.10 15.36 9.32
C GLY A 55 -9.20 16.00 7.95
N VAL A 56 -9.94 17.10 7.87
CA VAL A 56 -10.34 17.71 6.58
C VAL A 56 -9.14 18.04 5.68
N ARG A 57 -8.07 18.59 6.26
CA ARG A 57 -6.87 18.93 5.50
C ARG A 57 -6.26 17.71 4.82
N TYR A 58 -6.14 16.61 5.56
CA TYR A 58 -5.56 15.36 5.06
C TYR A 58 -6.50 14.70 4.06
N ASP A 59 -7.79 14.68 4.35
CA ASP A 59 -8.80 14.10 3.49
C ASP A 59 -8.83 14.80 2.13
N SER A 60 -8.74 16.13 2.10
CA SER A 60 -8.74 16.88 0.85
C SER A 60 -7.56 16.53 -0.04
N ALA A 61 -6.35 16.45 0.53
CA ALA A 61 -5.14 16.11 -0.22
C ALA A 61 -5.20 14.68 -0.75
N VAL A 62 -5.64 13.74 0.06
CA VAL A 62 -5.79 12.33 -0.32
C VAL A 62 -6.86 12.18 -1.40
N ASN A 63 -8.01 12.81 -1.23
CA ASN A 63 -9.09 12.74 -2.21
C ASN A 63 -8.68 13.36 -3.54
N HIS A 64 -7.91 14.43 -3.51
CA HIS A 64 -7.36 15.03 -4.74
C HIS A 64 -6.48 14.02 -5.48
N LEU A 65 -5.60 13.32 -4.76
CA LEU A 65 -4.76 12.28 -5.34
C LEU A 65 -5.61 11.12 -5.90
N LEU A 66 -6.63 10.69 -5.16
CA LEU A 66 -7.50 9.58 -5.55
C LEU A 66 -8.46 9.93 -6.70
N ASN A 67 -8.57 11.20 -7.08
CA ASN A 67 -9.28 11.60 -8.29
C ASN A 67 -8.54 11.17 -9.56
N ASN A 68 -7.27 10.81 -9.46
CA ASN A 68 -6.53 10.21 -10.56
C ASN A 68 -7.12 8.82 -10.85
N PRO A 69 -7.69 8.58 -12.06
CA PRO A 69 -8.33 7.30 -12.37
C PRO A 69 -7.34 6.12 -12.38
N GLY A 70 -6.05 6.39 -12.47
CA GLY A 70 -5.01 5.37 -12.40
C GLY A 70 -4.74 4.85 -10.99
N ILE A 71 -5.19 5.54 -9.95
CA ILE A 71 -4.99 5.15 -8.56
C ILE A 71 -6.35 4.83 -7.94
N ARG A 72 -6.57 3.56 -7.60
CA ARG A 72 -7.85 3.12 -7.06
C ARG A 72 -7.72 2.55 -5.67
N VAL A 73 -8.75 2.76 -4.86
CA VAL A 73 -8.86 2.14 -3.54
C VAL A 73 -9.28 0.68 -3.72
N ALA A 74 -8.56 -0.23 -3.06
CA ALA A 74 -8.95 -1.62 -2.95
C ALA A 74 -9.70 -1.81 -1.64
N GLU A 75 -10.98 -2.13 -1.73
CA GLU A 75 -11.82 -2.31 -0.54
C GLU A 75 -11.36 -3.53 0.26
N LEU A 76 -11.39 -3.40 1.58
CA LEU A 76 -11.07 -4.50 2.48
C LEU A 76 -12.23 -5.49 2.49
N THR A 77 -12.03 -6.63 1.84
CA THR A 77 -13.02 -7.70 1.81
C THR A 77 -12.92 -8.59 3.04
N ARG A 78 -13.96 -9.39 3.28
CA ARG A 78 -13.94 -10.41 4.33
C ARG A 78 -12.73 -11.35 4.13
N GLY A 79 -12.52 -11.83 2.91
CA GLY A 79 -11.43 -12.76 2.62
C GLY A 79 -10.06 -12.15 2.88
N ALA A 80 -9.84 -10.90 2.46
CA ALA A 80 -8.59 -10.21 2.71
C ALA A 80 -8.37 -9.98 4.21
N ALA A 81 -9.41 -9.61 4.94
CA ALA A 81 -9.32 -9.41 6.38
C ALA A 81 -8.98 -10.70 7.13
N GLN A 82 -9.61 -11.82 6.74
CA GLN A 82 -9.30 -13.13 7.34
C GLN A 82 -7.87 -13.56 7.02
N GLN A 83 -7.43 -13.37 5.79
CA GLN A 83 -6.05 -13.66 5.38
C GLN A 83 -5.05 -12.84 6.18
N ALA A 84 -5.30 -11.56 6.37
CA ALA A 84 -4.46 -10.69 7.20
C ALA A 84 -4.37 -11.23 8.64
N GLY A 85 -5.49 -11.67 9.21
CA GLY A 85 -5.51 -12.30 10.52
C GLY A 85 -4.64 -13.55 10.59
N HIS A 86 -4.69 -14.40 9.56
CA HIS A 86 -3.85 -15.59 9.47
C HIS A 86 -2.36 -15.24 9.42
N LEU A 87 -1.98 -14.18 8.68
CA LEU A 87 -0.60 -13.71 8.62
C LEU A 87 -0.11 -13.25 9.99
N LEU A 88 -0.93 -12.49 10.71
CA LEU A 88 -0.60 -12.02 12.06
C LEU A 88 -0.42 -13.19 13.02
N ALA A 89 -1.34 -14.15 12.98
CA ALA A 89 -1.29 -15.33 13.86
C ALA A 89 -0.02 -16.16 13.61
N LYS A 90 0.32 -16.39 12.34
CA LYS A 90 1.48 -17.19 11.95
C LYS A 90 2.79 -16.59 12.47
N LEU A 91 2.88 -15.25 12.47
CA LEU A 91 4.08 -14.53 12.94
C LEU A 91 3.97 -14.12 14.40
N LYS A 92 2.88 -14.47 15.09
CA LYS A 92 2.62 -14.11 16.48
C LYS A 92 2.65 -12.58 16.69
N LEU A 93 2.10 -11.84 15.73
CA LEU A 93 2.03 -10.39 15.79
C LEU A 93 0.67 -9.96 16.33
N SER A 94 0.65 -8.81 17.02
CA SER A 94 -0.58 -8.22 17.54
C SER A 94 -1.31 -7.42 16.47
N SER A 95 -2.51 -6.91 16.82
CA SER A 95 -3.28 -6.02 15.94
C SER A 95 -2.60 -4.69 15.67
N ALA A 96 -1.52 -4.35 16.37
CA ALA A 96 -0.71 -3.17 16.04
C ALA A 96 -0.13 -3.25 14.62
N HIS A 97 0.00 -4.45 14.06
CA HIS A 97 0.47 -4.69 12.70
C HIS A 97 -0.66 -4.97 11.71
N ALA A 98 -1.91 -4.68 12.09
CA ALA A 98 -3.06 -5.05 11.27
C ALA A 98 -3.07 -4.37 9.90
N VAL A 99 -2.75 -3.08 9.83
CA VAL A 99 -2.77 -2.36 8.55
C VAL A 99 -1.69 -2.90 7.62
N ASP A 100 -0.50 -3.19 8.10
CA ASP A 100 0.55 -3.83 7.30
C ASP A 100 0.10 -5.20 6.79
N ALA A 101 -0.59 -5.98 7.62
CA ALA A 101 -1.13 -7.26 7.19
C ALA A 101 -2.22 -7.09 6.12
N PHE A 102 -3.05 -6.06 6.21
CA PHE A 102 -4.04 -5.75 5.16
C PHE A 102 -3.35 -5.35 3.85
N VAL A 103 -2.25 -4.62 3.91
CA VAL A 103 -1.48 -4.25 2.72
C VAL A 103 -0.97 -5.52 2.02
N VAL A 104 -0.38 -6.44 2.76
CA VAL A 104 0.12 -7.70 2.20
C VAL A 104 -1.02 -8.56 1.66
N ALA A 105 -2.13 -8.67 2.39
CA ALA A 105 -3.30 -9.43 1.94
C ALA A 105 -3.88 -8.85 0.65
N THR A 106 -3.89 -7.52 0.50
CA THR A 106 -4.31 -6.87 -0.74
C THR A 106 -3.39 -7.25 -1.90
N ALA A 107 -2.07 -7.22 -1.67
CA ALA A 107 -1.09 -7.61 -2.68
C ALA A 107 -1.28 -9.05 -3.15
N LEU A 108 -1.67 -9.94 -2.25
CA LEU A 108 -1.88 -11.36 -2.58
C LEU A 108 -3.08 -11.61 -3.49
N GLN A 109 -3.94 -10.63 -3.72
CA GLN A 109 -5.07 -10.73 -4.64
C GLN A 109 -4.65 -10.65 -6.12
N PHE A 110 -3.40 -10.29 -6.39
CA PHE A 110 -2.88 -10.12 -7.75
C PHE A 110 -1.87 -11.22 -8.07
N ASP A 111 -1.61 -11.44 -9.35
CA ASP A 111 -0.64 -12.45 -9.79
C ASP A 111 0.76 -12.12 -9.30
N THR A 112 1.16 -10.87 -9.46
CA THR A 112 2.39 -10.32 -8.90
C THR A 112 2.10 -8.92 -8.36
N ALA A 113 2.85 -8.51 -7.36
CA ALA A 113 2.68 -7.19 -6.79
C ALA A 113 4.00 -6.62 -6.28
N VAL A 114 4.10 -5.30 -6.34
CA VAL A 114 5.13 -4.53 -5.66
C VAL A 114 4.45 -3.72 -4.58
N ILE A 115 4.95 -3.76 -3.36
CA ILE A 115 4.48 -2.92 -2.26
C ILE A 115 5.48 -1.79 -2.06
N ALA A 116 5.02 -0.55 -2.26
CA ALA A 116 5.81 0.65 -1.94
C ALA A 116 5.53 1.01 -0.48
N THR A 117 6.56 1.03 0.33
CA THR A 117 6.43 1.15 1.79
C THR A 117 7.52 2.02 2.41
N GLY A 118 7.15 2.77 3.44
CA GLY A 118 8.09 3.46 4.31
C GLY A 118 8.57 2.60 5.49
N ASP A 119 7.98 1.41 5.66
CA ASP A 119 8.33 0.46 6.73
C ASP A 119 8.65 -0.91 6.12
N PRO A 120 9.78 -1.02 5.40
CA PRO A 120 10.10 -2.23 4.66
C PRO A 120 10.32 -3.46 5.53
N ASP A 121 10.80 -3.30 6.75
CA ASP A 121 11.13 -4.44 7.60
C ASP A 121 9.88 -5.20 8.03
N ASP A 122 8.85 -4.49 8.50
CA ASP A 122 7.58 -5.12 8.90
C ASP A 122 6.87 -5.76 7.71
N ILE A 123 6.84 -5.06 6.59
CA ILE A 123 6.21 -5.59 5.36
C ILE A 123 6.98 -6.82 4.86
N ARG A 124 8.30 -6.81 4.89
CA ARG A 124 9.11 -7.98 4.49
C ARG A 124 8.81 -9.20 5.34
N ARG A 125 8.66 -9.02 6.65
CA ARG A 125 8.32 -10.13 7.55
C ARG A 125 7.00 -10.77 7.16
N LEU A 126 5.99 -9.96 6.90
CA LEU A 126 4.66 -10.44 6.52
C LEU A 126 4.64 -11.04 5.12
N ALA A 127 5.41 -10.49 4.20
CA ALA A 127 5.44 -10.93 2.79
C ALA A 127 6.46 -12.03 2.51
N ALA A 128 7.33 -12.36 3.45
CA ALA A 128 8.47 -13.25 3.23
C ALA A 128 8.12 -14.60 2.57
N PRO A 129 7.00 -15.28 2.91
CA PRO A 129 6.66 -16.54 2.27
C PRO A 129 6.21 -16.39 0.79
N PHE A 130 5.97 -15.19 0.31
CA PHE A 130 5.30 -14.96 -0.96
C PHE A 130 6.26 -14.37 -1.99
N ARG A 131 6.82 -15.22 -2.85
CA ARG A 131 7.79 -14.80 -3.87
C ARG A 131 7.23 -13.86 -4.90
N ARG A 132 5.91 -13.88 -5.09
CA ARG A 132 5.23 -13.01 -6.06
C ARG A 132 5.07 -11.57 -5.59
N ILE A 133 5.48 -11.27 -4.35
CA ILE A 133 5.45 -9.92 -3.79
C ILE A 133 6.88 -9.40 -3.69
N ALA A 134 7.15 -8.27 -4.35
CA ALA A 134 8.39 -7.51 -4.22
C ALA A 134 8.15 -6.28 -3.34
N ILE A 135 9.20 -5.81 -2.68
CA ILE A 135 9.14 -4.65 -1.79
C ILE A 135 9.96 -3.53 -2.40
N PHE A 136 9.37 -2.35 -2.48
CA PHE A 136 10.06 -1.12 -2.86
C PHE A 136 10.10 -0.21 -1.63
N ALA A 137 11.28 -0.07 -1.05
CA ALA A 137 11.49 0.79 0.12
C ALA A 137 11.62 2.26 -0.30
N LEU A 138 10.85 3.12 0.34
CA LEU A 138 10.89 4.56 0.12
C LEU A 138 12.09 5.22 0.79
#